data_86864bf0094b806ff552df74759d8adc
#
_entry.id   86864bf0094b806ff552df74759d8adc
#
_cell.length_a   1.000
_cell.length_b   1.000
_cell.length_c   1.000
_cell.angle_alpha   90.00
_cell.angle_beta   90.00
_cell.angle_gamma   90.00
#
_symmetry.space_group_name_H-M   'P 1'
#
loop_
_entity.id
_entity.type
_entity.pdbx_description
1 polymer ?
#
loop_
_entity_poly.entity_id
_entity_poly.type
_entity_poly.pdbx_seq_one_letter_code
_entity_poly.pdbx_strand_id
1 'polypeptide(L)'
;KKLGIKIFSLNLSKHYMFFKFIKKILILRKFIKKNNPDIIQSWMYHSNFITLFIQRKFYRKLFWNIRHSELNTQISKKMTIFLSIICGLFSKSVPKKIIYCSEKSIEFHQNNHFYSKNKTALIYNGCNYKTYFPLKNLRYNFRKKNKIYSSDIVIGYAGRYAKQKNILSMLLAFSRISKIHNNIFLYMVGRDIGPQNKELINYVNKLKVNKKVRYIKEQKSLIEFYNGIDFLLLTSHSESFPNVIAESMLCSTPVLSSDAGCSKKIINNFGFVMDKNDHETIFKNLGKTISTFKNKKKEWKSMKKNSRLQIKNNFSITNMANSYLNNWIF
;
A
#
# COMPACT_ATOMS: atom_id res chain seq x y z
N LYS A 1 -18.12 -14.40 -10.30
CA LYS A 1 -18.97 -15.00 -11.37
C LYS A 1 -19.40 -13.97 -12.42
N LYS A 2 -19.58 -12.67 -12.09
CA LYS A 2 -20.02 -11.62 -13.06
C LYS A 2 -19.04 -11.34 -14.23
N LEU A 3 -17.78 -11.77 -14.15
CA LEU A 3 -16.74 -11.49 -15.16
C LEU A 3 -16.30 -12.73 -15.96
N GLY A 4 -17.02 -13.86 -15.89
CA GLY A 4 -16.63 -15.10 -16.56
C GLY A 4 -15.36 -15.78 -16.02
N ILE A 5 -14.79 -15.28 -14.90
CA ILE A 5 -13.57 -15.81 -14.31
C ILE A 5 -13.86 -17.15 -13.63
N LYS A 6 -13.13 -18.19 -14.03
CA LYS A 6 -13.15 -19.50 -13.37
C LYS A 6 -12.19 -19.51 -12.18
N ILE A 7 -12.70 -19.87 -11.01
CA ILE A 7 -11.91 -19.97 -9.79
C ILE A 7 -11.65 -21.44 -9.48
N PHE A 8 -10.38 -21.78 -9.30
CA PHE A 8 -9.94 -23.10 -8.88
C PHE A 8 -9.09 -22.98 -7.60
N SER A 9 -9.52 -23.65 -6.52
CA SER A 9 -8.80 -23.63 -5.23
C SER A 9 -7.97 -24.89 -5.05
N LEU A 10 -6.68 -24.70 -4.78
CA LEU A 10 -5.79 -25.81 -4.38
C LEU A 10 -5.97 -26.18 -2.91
N ASN A 11 -6.68 -25.39 -2.11
CA ASN A 11 -6.87 -25.59 -0.67
C ASN A 11 -5.56 -25.96 0.05
N LEU A 12 -4.51 -25.17 -0.15
CA LEU A 12 -3.23 -25.31 0.55
C LEU A 12 -3.34 -24.71 1.95
N SER A 13 -3.31 -25.54 3.00
CA SER A 13 -3.27 -25.09 4.40
C SER A 13 -1.83 -25.09 4.94
N LYS A 14 -1.59 -24.38 6.05
CA LYS A 14 -0.26 -24.27 6.69
C LYS A 14 0.26 -25.61 7.27
N HIS A 15 -0.62 -26.59 7.46
CA HIS A 15 -0.33 -27.86 8.14
C HIS A 15 -0.25 -29.06 7.21
N TYR A 16 0.08 -28.84 5.90
CA TYR A 16 0.20 -29.97 4.99
C TYR A 16 1.47 -30.78 5.22
N MET A 17 1.28 -32.08 5.44
CA MET A 17 2.36 -33.07 5.30
C MET A 17 2.89 -33.06 3.85
N PHE A 18 4.18 -33.34 3.69
CA PHE A 18 4.92 -33.30 2.41
C PHE A 18 4.18 -34.01 1.26
N PHE A 19 3.60 -35.20 1.49
CA PHE A 19 2.84 -35.96 0.48
C PHE A 19 1.60 -35.21 -0.04
N LYS A 20 0.88 -34.49 0.83
CA LYS A 20 -0.28 -33.69 0.43
C LYS A 20 0.14 -32.51 -0.47
N PHE A 21 1.30 -31.91 -0.19
CA PHE A 21 1.86 -30.85 -1.02
C PHE A 21 2.19 -31.36 -2.42
N ILE A 22 2.90 -32.50 -2.55
CA ILE A 22 3.21 -33.12 -3.85
C ILE A 22 1.93 -33.41 -4.65
N LYS A 23 0.92 -34.02 -4.02
CA LYS A 23 -0.38 -34.28 -4.67
C LYS A 23 -1.01 -32.99 -5.23
N LYS A 24 -0.95 -31.88 -4.49
CA LYS A 24 -1.48 -30.58 -4.95
C LYS A 24 -0.68 -29.98 -6.11
N ILE A 25 0.63 -30.14 -6.11
CA ILE A 25 1.48 -29.76 -7.25
C ILE A 25 1.13 -30.57 -8.49
N LEU A 26 0.92 -31.88 -8.38
CA LEU A 26 0.51 -32.72 -9.51
C LEU A 26 -0.86 -32.30 -10.08
N ILE A 27 -1.81 -31.95 -9.20
CA ILE A 27 -3.11 -31.39 -9.62
C ILE A 27 -2.91 -30.07 -10.37
N LEU A 28 -2.08 -29.14 -9.87
CA LEU A 28 -1.77 -27.89 -10.55
C LEU A 28 -1.14 -28.13 -11.93
N ARG A 29 -0.18 -29.06 -12.03
CA ARG A 29 0.46 -29.43 -13.31
C ARG A 29 -0.54 -29.96 -14.32
N LYS A 30 -1.46 -30.86 -13.90
CA LYS A 30 -2.55 -31.36 -14.75
C LYS A 30 -3.48 -30.22 -15.19
N PHE A 31 -3.85 -29.33 -14.27
CA PHE A 31 -4.71 -28.20 -14.57
C PHE A 31 -4.07 -27.25 -15.60
N ILE A 32 -2.80 -26.86 -15.41
CA ILE A 32 -2.08 -26.01 -16.36
C ILE A 32 -1.92 -26.69 -17.72
N LYS A 33 -1.57 -27.99 -17.74
CA LYS A 33 -1.46 -28.77 -18.99
C LYS A 33 -2.78 -28.81 -19.74
N LYS A 34 -3.89 -29.09 -19.04
CA LYS A 34 -5.23 -29.18 -19.66
C LYS A 34 -5.69 -27.85 -20.26
N ASN A 35 -5.44 -26.72 -19.57
CA ASN A 35 -5.92 -25.42 -20.02
C ASN A 35 -4.95 -24.70 -20.97
N ASN A 36 -3.70 -25.16 -21.08
CA ASN A 36 -2.62 -24.60 -21.93
C ASN A 36 -2.65 -23.07 -22.02
N PRO A 37 -2.52 -22.35 -20.90
CA PRO A 37 -2.67 -20.90 -20.89
C PRO A 37 -1.57 -20.22 -21.71
N ASP A 38 -1.87 -19.05 -22.28
CA ASP A 38 -0.88 -18.19 -22.96
C ASP A 38 -0.01 -17.46 -21.96
N ILE A 39 -0.56 -17.11 -20.79
CA ILE A 39 0.13 -16.38 -19.72
C ILE A 39 -0.17 -17.05 -18.39
N ILE A 40 0.87 -17.23 -17.59
CA ILE A 40 0.79 -17.63 -16.18
C ILE A 40 1.39 -16.51 -15.34
N GLN A 41 0.62 -15.93 -14.44
CA GLN A 41 1.12 -14.91 -13.52
C GLN A 41 0.94 -15.36 -12.09
N SER A 42 2.04 -15.42 -11.35
CA SER A 42 2.02 -15.70 -9.91
C SER A 42 2.23 -14.43 -9.09
N TRP A 43 1.68 -14.41 -7.89
CA TRP A 43 1.71 -13.26 -7.00
C TRP A 43 2.34 -13.63 -5.66
N MET A 44 3.46 -12.99 -5.33
CA MET A 44 4.20 -13.13 -4.10
C MET A 44 4.94 -14.47 -3.97
N TYR A 45 5.86 -14.55 -3.02
CA TYR A 45 6.86 -15.61 -2.89
C TYR A 45 6.30 -17.02 -2.80
N HIS A 46 5.21 -17.24 -2.03
CA HIS A 46 4.61 -18.57 -1.91
C HIS A 46 4.09 -19.09 -3.25
N SER A 47 3.41 -18.23 -4.01
CA SER A 47 2.92 -18.59 -5.35
C SER A 47 4.08 -18.73 -6.34
N ASN A 48 5.08 -17.84 -6.28
CA ASN A 48 6.28 -17.93 -7.12
C ASN A 48 7.01 -19.24 -6.86
N PHE A 49 7.20 -19.64 -5.58
CA PHE A 49 7.80 -20.90 -5.20
C PHE A 49 7.03 -22.12 -5.76
N ILE A 50 5.71 -22.13 -5.68
CA ILE A 50 4.89 -23.20 -6.25
C ILE A 50 5.11 -23.35 -7.76
N THR A 51 5.35 -22.25 -8.48
CA THR A 51 5.60 -22.29 -9.93
C THR A 51 6.96 -22.87 -10.31
N LEU A 52 7.90 -23.06 -9.38
CA LEU A 52 9.14 -23.81 -9.63
C LEU A 52 8.85 -25.26 -10.05
N PHE A 53 7.73 -25.81 -9.64
CA PHE A 53 7.34 -27.21 -9.86
C PHE A 53 6.42 -27.41 -11.06
N ILE A 54 6.10 -26.38 -11.86
CA ILE A 54 5.34 -26.55 -13.10
C ILE A 54 6.25 -27.09 -14.21
N GLN A 55 5.68 -27.49 -15.35
CA GLN A 55 6.44 -28.02 -16.47
C GLN A 55 7.29 -26.93 -17.14
N ARG A 56 8.55 -27.23 -17.48
CA ARG A 56 9.52 -26.27 -18.06
C ARG A 56 9.02 -25.54 -19.31
N LYS A 57 8.20 -26.21 -20.15
CA LYS A 57 7.60 -25.60 -21.35
C LYS A 57 6.75 -24.36 -21.06
N PHE A 58 6.24 -24.20 -19.83
CA PHE A 58 5.46 -23.05 -19.42
C PHE A 58 6.30 -21.91 -18.84
N TYR A 59 7.61 -22.08 -18.62
CA TYR A 59 8.46 -21.04 -18.05
C TYR A 59 8.53 -19.80 -18.94
N ARG A 60 8.46 -19.93 -20.26
CA ARG A 60 8.42 -18.80 -21.21
C ARG A 60 7.10 -18.01 -21.16
N LYS A 61 6.07 -18.55 -20.51
CA LYS A 61 4.76 -17.95 -20.31
C LYS A 61 4.54 -17.48 -18.86
N LEU A 62 5.55 -17.68 -17.99
CA LEU A 62 5.44 -17.44 -16.54
C LEU A 62 6.02 -16.08 -16.14
N PHE A 63 5.20 -15.31 -15.43
CA PHE A 63 5.55 -14.01 -14.87
C PHE A 63 5.40 -14.07 -13.36
N TRP A 64 6.43 -13.65 -12.64
CA TRP A 64 6.39 -13.48 -11.19
C TRP A 64 6.06 -12.06 -10.82
N ASN A 65 5.26 -11.88 -9.77
CA ASN A 65 4.87 -10.57 -9.28
C ASN A 65 5.30 -10.39 -7.83
N ILE A 66 6.04 -9.33 -7.53
CA ILE A 66 6.54 -9.01 -6.19
C ILE A 66 5.96 -7.67 -5.74
N ARG A 67 5.33 -7.66 -4.56
CA ARG A 67 4.60 -6.51 -3.99
C ARG A 67 5.10 -6.11 -2.60
N HIS A 68 6.30 -6.56 -2.21
CA HIS A 68 7.02 -6.06 -1.04
C HIS A 68 8.21 -5.22 -1.51
N SER A 69 8.50 -4.10 -0.84
CA SER A 69 9.72 -3.35 -1.10
C SER A 69 10.92 -4.03 -0.48
N GLU A 70 10.79 -4.51 0.75
CA GLU A 70 11.88 -5.15 1.50
C GLU A 70 11.33 -6.18 2.50
N LEU A 71 12.17 -7.12 2.87
CA LEU A 71 11.88 -8.15 3.87
C LEU A 71 12.89 -8.02 5.02
N ASN A 72 12.42 -7.51 6.14
CA ASN A 72 13.21 -7.36 7.37
C ASN A 72 12.83 -8.48 8.35
N THR A 73 13.82 -9.11 8.99
CA THR A 73 13.63 -10.18 9.99
C THR A 73 12.79 -9.76 11.18
N GLN A 74 12.79 -8.47 11.53
CA GLN A 74 11.99 -7.94 12.64
C GLN A 74 10.49 -7.81 12.31
N ILE A 75 10.14 -7.69 11.02
CA ILE A 75 8.77 -7.41 10.54
C ILE A 75 8.22 -8.57 9.72
N SER A 76 9.08 -9.29 9.00
CA SER A 76 8.70 -10.36 8.07
C SER A 76 8.86 -11.74 8.69
N LYS A 77 7.98 -12.68 8.30
CA LYS A 77 8.09 -14.06 8.76
C LYS A 77 9.33 -14.74 8.14
N LYS A 78 10.11 -15.45 8.93
CA LYS A 78 11.30 -16.20 8.47
C LYS A 78 11.05 -17.06 7.23
N MET A 79 9.91 -17.78 7.19
CA MET A 79 9.51 -18.57 6.02
C MET A 79 9.33 -17.71 4.75
N THR A 80 8.81 -16.50 4.85
CA THR A 80 8.64 -15.60 3.70
C THR A 80 9.98 -15.16 3.15
N ILE A 81 10.95 -14.86 4.02
CA ILE A 81 12.32 -14.52 3.65
C ILE A 81 13.00 -15.71 2.95
N PHE A 82 12.91 -16.90 3.54
CA PHE A 82 13.46 -18.13 2.99
C PHE A 82 12.89 -18.42 1.58
N LEU A 83 11.58 -18.36 1.40
CA LEU A 83 10.96 -18.56 0.09
C LEU A 83 11.37 -17.48 -0.92
N SER A 84 11.56 -16.24 -0.47
CA SER A 84 12.06 -15.18 -1.34
C SER A 84 13.46 -15.48 -1.84
N ILE A 85 14.37 -15.94 -0.98
CA ILE A 85 15.75 -16.30 -1.35
C ILE A 85 15.75 -17.45 -2.35
N ILE A 86 14.99 -18.52 -2.09
CA ILE A 86 14.86 -19.65 -3.03
C ILE A 86 14.34 -19.17 -4.39
N CYS A 87 13.28 -18.36 -4.41
CA CYS A 87 12.77 -17.80 -5.67
C CYS A 87 13.87 -16.98 -6.38
N GLY A 88 14.66 -16.21 -5.64
CA GLY A 88 15.76 -15.44 -6.20
C GLY A 88 16.79 -16.30 -6.91
N LEU A 89 17.24 -17.39 -6.28
CA LEU A 89 18.21 -18.34 -6.88
C LEU A 89 17.69 -18.94 -8.20
N PHE A 90 16.39 -19.21 -8.30
CA PHE A 90 15.77 -19.75 -9.51
C PHE A 90 15.24 -18.67 -10.48
N SER A 91 15.34 -17.40 -10.13
CA SER A 91 14.77 -16.30 -10.91
C SER A 91 15.39 -16.13 -12.30
N LYS A 92 16.66 -16.51 -12.45
CA LYS A 92 17.40 -16.46 -13.72
C LYS A 92 16.86 -17.48 -14.75
N SER A 93 16.39 -18.63 -14.31
CA SER A 93 15.99 -19.75 -15.20
C SER A 93 14.48 -19.89 -15.35
N VAL A 94 13.68 -19.65 -14.31
CA VAL A 94 12.28 -20.05 -14.26
C VAL A 94 11.31 -19.02 -14.86
N PRO A 95 11.15 -17.76 -14.38
CA PRO A 95 10.18 -16.85 -14.98
C PRO A 95 10.68 -16.25 -16.30
N LYS A 96 9.76 -15.87 -17.19
CA LYS A 96 10.06 -15.01 -18.34
C LYS A 96 10.47 -13.61 -17.85
N LYS A 97 9.65 -13.03 -16.96
CA LYS A 97 9.92 -11.72 -16.32
C LYS A 97 9.49 -11.72 -14.84
N ILE A 98 10.08 -10.82 -14.08
CA ILE A 98 9.78 -10.55 -12.67
C ILE A 98 9.27 -9.11 -12.57
N ILE A 99 8.01 -8.97 -12.20
CA ILE A 99 7.30 -7.68 -12.16
C ILE A 99 7.32 -7.16 -10.73
N TYR A 100 7.84 -5.97 -10.57
CA TYR A 100 7.89 -5.23 -9.31
C TYR A 100 6.99 -4.00 -9.38
N CYS A 101 6.58 -3.46 -8.24
CA CYS A 101 5.76 -2.26 -8.20
C CYS A 101 6.46 -1.04 -7.56
N SER A 102 7.76 -1.14 -7.31
CA SER A 102 8.62 -0.03 -6.87
C SER A 102 10.07 -0.30 -7.18
N GLU A 103 10.85 0.76 -7.39
CA GLU A 103 12.31 0.70 -7.59
C GLU A 103 13.02 0.14 -6.35
N LYS A 104 12.61 0.55 -5.15
CA LYS A 104 13.16 0.02 -3.88
C LYS A 104 12.96 -1.49 -3.75
N SER A 105 11.85 -2.02 -4.31
CA SER A 105 11.63 -3.48 -4.36
C SER A 105 12.62 -4.18 -5.28
N ILE A 106 12.92 -3.60 -6.44
CA ILE A 106 13.90 -4.13 -7.38
C ILE A 106 15.27 -4.19 -6.72
N GLU A 107 15.73 -3.06 -6.21
CA GLU A 107 17.04 -2.90 -5.56
C GLU A 107 17.20 -3.90 -4.41
N PHE A 108 16.24 -3.97 -3.51
CA PHE A 108 16.28 -4.89 -2.37
C PHE A 108 16.43 -6.36 -2.81
N HIS A 109 15.58 -6.82 -3.73
CA HIS A 109 15.54 -8.22 -4.13
C HIS A 109 16.77 -8.63 -4.95
N GLN A 110 17.28 -7.74 -5.79
CA GLN A 110 18.48 -7.99 -6.57
C GLN A 110 19.74 -8.04 -5.70
N ASN A 111 19.86 -7.14 -4.72
CA ASN A 111 21.04 -7.03 -3.88
C ASN A 111 21.06 -8.06 -2.73
N ASN A 112 19.89 -8.41 -2.18
CA ASN A 112 19.82 -9.21 -0.95
C ASN A 112 19.28 -10.64 -1.17
N HIS A 113 18.53 -10.90 -2.25
CA HIS A 113 17.84 -12.17 -2.46
C HIS A 113 18.13 -12.81 -3.82
N PHE A 114 19.21 -12.41 -4.50
CA PHE A 114 19.74 -13.02 -5.73
C PHE A 114 18.81 -12.98 -6.94
N TYR A 115 17.87 -12.04 -6.99
CA TYR A 115 16.96 -11.93 -8.13
C TYR A 115 17.65 -11.42 -9.39
N SER A 116 17.29 -12.00 -10.54
CA SER A 116 17.87 -11.69 -11.84
C SER A 116 17.58 -10.24 -12.27
N LYS A 117 18.63 -9.49 -12.61
CA LYS A 117 18.54 -8.12 -13.15
C LYS A 117 17.94 -8.11 -14.56
N ASN A 118 18.32 -9.08 -15.41
CA ASN A 118 17.95 -9.11 -16.81
C ASN A 118 16.46 -9.45 -17.07
N LYS A 119 15.71 -9.91 -16.06
CA LYS A 119 14.30 -10.28 -16.18
C LYS A 119 13.37 -9.31 -15.46
N THR A 120 13.89 -8.16 -15.07
CA THR A 120 13.16 -7.16 -14.27
C THR A 120 12.20 -6.34 -15.14
N ALA A 121 10.98 -6.15 -14.65
CA ALA A 121 10.02 -5.19 -15.14
C ALA A 121 9.43 -4.39 -13.99
N LEU A 122 9.31 -3.07 -14.15
CA LEU A 122 8.68 -2.18 -13.20
C LEU A 122 7.29 -1.81 -13.68
N ILE A 123 6.26 -2.18 -12.91
CA ILE A 123 4.86 -1.83 -13.20
C ILE A 123 4.22 -1.34 -11.90
N TYR A 124 4.04 -0.03 -11.79
CA TYR A 124 3.37 0.58 -10.64
C TYR A 124 1.92 0.14 -10.53
N ASN A 125 1.38 0.16 -9.31
CA ASN A 125 -0.05 -0.04 -9.12
C ASN A 125 -0.85 1.08 -9.79
N GLY A 126 -2.02 0.72 -10.31
CA GLY A 126 -2.96 1.68 -10.88
C GLY A 126 -4.11 1.96 -9.93
N CYS A 127 -4.51 3.22 -9.84
CA CYS A 127 -5.69 3.65 -9.11
C CYS A 127 -6.81 4.05 -10.07
N ASN A 128 -8.06 3.73 -9.68
CA ASN A 128 -9.23 4.06 -10.48
C ASN A 128 -9.73 5.49 -10.17
N TYR A 129 -9.42 6.43 -11.04
CA TYR A 129 -9.85 7.83 -10.90
C TYR A 129 -11.35 8.06 -11.08
N LYS A 130 -12.10 7.04 -11.55
CA LYS A 130 -13.57 7.04 -11.59
C LYS A 130 -14.20 6.63 -10.26
N THR A 131 -13.43 5.92 -9.41
CA THR A 131 -13.86 5.51 -8.06
C THR A 131 -13.47 6.55 -7.01
N TYR A 132 -12.29 7.16 -7.15
CA TYR A 132 -11.78 8.16 -6.23
C TYR A 132 -11.72 9.52 -6.92
N PHE A 133 -12.48 10.48 -6.42
CA PHE A 133 -12.56 11.85 -6.96
C PHE A 133 -13.09 12.84 -5.91
N PRO A 134 -12.78 14.14 -6.05
CA PRO A 134 -13.22 15.14 -5.10
C PRO A 134 -14.70 15.44 -5.26
N LEU A 135 -15.45 15.40 -4.13
CA LEU A 135 -16.88 15.75 -4.06
C LEU A 135 -17.16 16.59 -2.81
N LYS A 136 -17.69 17.79 -3.02
CA LYS A 136 -18.05 18.73 -1.93
C LYS A 136 -19.11 18.14 -0.99
N ASN A 137 -20.11 17.44 -1.53
CA ASN A 137 -21.18 16.81 -0.75
C ASN A 137 -20.65 15.67 0.15
N LEU A 138 -19.68 14.85 -0.31
CA LEU A 138 -19.07 13.82 0.52
C LEU A 138 -18.27 14.44 1.68
N ARG A 139 -17.53 15.54 1.40
CA ARG A 139 -16.85 16.28 2.47
C ARG A 139 -17.85 16.83 3.50
N TYR A 140 -18.92 17.46 3.03
CA TYR A 140 -19.97 17.98 3.90
C TYR A 140 -20.61 16.87 4.75
N ASN A 141 -21.01 15.77 4.12
CA ASN A 141 -21.67 14.65 4.79
C ASN A 141 -20.75 14.00 5.84
N PHE A 142 -19.50 13.74 5.48
CA PHE A 142 -18.52 13.19 6.42
C PHE A 142 -18.34 14.09 7.64
N ARG A 143 -18.14 15.40 7.42
CA ARG A 143 -17.89 16.34 8.50
C ARG A 143 -19.12 16.54 9.38
N LYS A 144 -20.32 16.63 8.79
CA LYS A 144 -21.59 16.71 9.52
C LYS A 144 -21.83 15.47 10.39
N LYS A 145 -21.69 14.27 9.81
CA LYS A 145 -21.85 12.99 10.51
C LYS A 145 -20.88 12.84 11.71
N ASN A 146 -19.68 13.33 11.58
CA ASN A 146 -18.64 13.23 12.60
C ASN A 146 -18.54 14.48 13.50
N LYS A 147 -19.49 15.43 13.41
CA LYS A 147 -19.54 16.68 14.21
C LYS A 147 -18.23 17.48 14.12
N ILE A 148 -17.68 17.60 12.90
CA ILE A 148 -16.45 18.33 12.60
C ILE A 148 -16.81 19.75 12.17
N TYR A 149 -16.30 20.75 12.86
CA TYR A 149 -16.52 22.17 12.55
C TYR A 149 -15.60 22.63 11.39
N SER A 150 -15.99 23.75 10.75
CA SER A 150 -15.20 24.32 9.64
C SER A 150 -13.79 24.75 10.06
N SER A 151 -13.63 25.17 11.33
CA SER A 151 -12.36 25.54 11.94
C SER A 151 -11.45 24.36 12.29
N ASP A 152 -12.00 23.14 12.36
CA ASP A 152 -11.25 21.96 12.74
C ASP A 152 -10.32 21.49 11.63
N ILE A 153 -9.12 21.08 12.01
CA ILE A 153 -8.15 20.44 11.14
C ILE A 153 -8.24 18.93 11.35
N VAL A 154 -8.50 18.21 10.27
CA VAL A 154 -8.69 16.77 10.30
C VAL A 154 -7.56 16.06 9.56
N ILE A 155 -6.70 15.40 10.32
CA ILE A 155 -5.68 14.50 9.81
C ILE A 155 -6.28 13.11 9.64
N GLY A 156 -6.07 12.47 8.50
CA GLY A 156 -6.51 11.10 8.24
C GLY A 156 -5.35 10.11 8.32
N TYR A 157 -5.61 8.94 8.88
CA TYR A 157 -4.76 7.76 8.74
C TYR A 157 -5.58 6.62 8.15
N ALA A 158 -5.07 5.96 7.10
CA ALA A 158 -5.71 4.80 6.49
C ALA A 158 -4.72 3.63 6.39
N GLY A 159 -5.03 2.53 7.09
CA GLY A 159 -4.17 1.34 7.10
C GLY A 159 -4.47 0.40 8.25
N ARG A 160 -4.00 -0.84 8.16
CA ARG A 160 -4.12 -1.83 9.25
C ARG A 160 -3.21 -1.46 10.43
N TYR A 161 -3.56 -1.93 11.63
CA TYR A 161 -2.64 -1.89 12.76
C TYR A 161 -1.51 -2.92 12.56
N ALA A 162 -0.30 -2.45 12.35
CA ALA A 162 0.87 -3.29 12.15
C ALA A 162 2.15 -2.51 12.48
N LYS A 163 3.19 -3.19 13.00
CA LYS A 163 4.51 -2.59 13.31
C LYS A 163 5.08 -1.80 12.14
N GLN A 164 4.95 -2.35 10.92
CA GLN A 164 5.36 -1.73 9.66
C GLN A 164 4.78 -0.32 9.44
N LYS A 165 3.60 -0.03 9.98
CA LYS A 165 2.89 1.25 9.78
C LYS A 165 3.33 2.35 10.73
N ASN A 166 4.15 2.02 11.73
CA ASN A 166 4.75 2.96 12.68
C ASN A 166 3.72 3.89 13.38
N ILE A 167 2.59 3.31 13.76
CA ILE A 167 1.46 4.04 14.35
C ILE A 167 1.83 4.68 15.69
N LEU A 168 2.68 4.04 16.49
CA LEU A 168 3.05 4.54 17.81
C LEU A 168 3.85 5.85 17.71
N SER A 169 4.82 5.95 16.80
CA SER A 169 5.54 7.21 16.56
C SER A 169 4.62 8.30 16.00
N MET A 170 3.66 7.94 15.13
CA MET A 170 2.63 8.85 14.63
C MET A 170 1.78 9.42 15.78
N LEU A 171 1.29 8.57 16.67
CA LEU A 171 0.47 8.99 17.82
C LEU A 171 1.26 9.86 18.79
N LEU A 172 2.54 9.55 19.03
CA LEU A 172 3.41 10.37 19.88
C LEU A 172 3.61 11.78 19.28
N ALA A 173 3.91 11.86 17.97
CA ALA A 173 4.00 13.15 17.28
C ALA A 173 2.66 13.89 17.28
N PHE A 174 1.54 13.20 17.05
CA PHE A 174 0.21 13.78 17.11
C PHE A 174 -0.13 14.31 18.52
N SER A 175 0.24 13.61 19.57
CA SER A 175 -0.01 14.05 20.94
C SER A 175 0.66 15.41 21.23
N ARG A 176 1.86 15.61 20.72
CA ARG A 176 2.61 16.89 20.88
C ARG A 176 1.97 18.02 20.07
N ILE A 177 1.66 17.79 18.78
CA ILE A 177 1.07 18.81 17.93
C ILE A 177 -0.34 19.20 18.40
N SER A 178 -1.06 18.25 19.00
CA SER A 178 -2.40 18.47 19.54
C SER A 178 -2.44 19.36 20.79
N LYS A 179 -1.31 19.55 21.48
CA LYS A 179 -1.17 20.51 22.58
C LYS A 179 -1.01 21.94 22.07
N ILE A 180 -0.45 22.11 20.86
CA ILE A 180 -0.24 23.43 20.23
C ILE A 180 -1.52 23.87 19.50
N HIS A 181 -2.29 22.93 18.96
CA HIS A 181 -3.51 23.20 18.19
C HIS A 181 -4.71 22.53 18.83
N ASN A 182 -5.61 23.32 19.46
CA ASN A 182 -6.77 22.77 20.15
C ASN A 182 -7.82 22.16 19.21
N ASN A 183 -7.92 22.64 17.99
CA ASN A 183 -8.89 22.23 16.98
C ASN A 183 -8.33 21.23 15.96
N ILE A 184 -7.43 20.34 16.39
CA ILE A 184 -6.86 19.29 15.51
C ILE A 184 -7.34 17.91 15.96
N PHE A 185 -7.72 17.08 14.98
CA PHE A 185 -8.21 15.72 15.20
C PHE A 185 -7.51 14.73 14.26
N LEU A 186 -7.26 13.53 14.77
CA LEU A 186 -6.74 12.40 14.00
C LEU A 186 -7.86 11.37 13.80
N TYR A 187 -8.28 11.18 12.55
CA TYR A 187 -9.24 10.16 12.16
C TYR A 187 -8.52 8.96 11.58
N MET A 188 -8.75 7.79 12.15
CA MET A 188 -8.06 6.56 11.79
C MET A 188 -9.03 5.52 11.26
N VAL A 189 -8.67 4.83 10.17
CA VAL A 189 -9.49 3.77 9.56
C VAL A 189 -8.63 2.59 9.11
N GLY A 190 -9.14 1.36 9.28
CA GLY A 190 -8.52 0.13 8.79
C GLY A 190 -8.67 -1.04 9.73
N ARG A 191 -8.12 -2.19 9.31
CA ARG A 191 -8.17 -3.41 10.10
C ARG A 191 -7.41 -3.24 11.42
N ASP A 192 -8.02 -3.70 12.50
CA ASP A 192 -7.48 -3.61 13.85
C ASP A 192 -7.21 -2.16 14.32
N ILE A 193 -7.89 -1.18 13.70
CA ILE A 193 -7.93 0.22 14.10
C ILE A 193 -9.27 0.50 14.78
N GLY A 194 -9.24 0.63 16.10
CA GLY A 194 -10.45 0.93 16.86
C GLY A 194 -10.47 0.33 18.26
N PRO A 195 -11.61 0.40 18.96
CA PRO A 195 -11.75 0.00 20.37
C PRO A 195 -11.40 -1.46 20.66
N GLN A 196 -11.51 -2.34 19.67
CA GLN A 196 -11.16 -3.76 19.78
C GLN A 196 -9.64 -3.99 19.94
N ASN A 197 -8.81 -3.03 19.58
CA ASN A 197 -7.36 -3.12 19.72
C ASN A 197 -6.89 -2.52 21.05
N LYS A 198 -6.78 -3.35 22.08
CA LYS A 198 -6.39 -2.94 23.43
C LYS A 198 -5.04 -2.21 23.47
N GLU A 199 -4.05 -2.66 22.67
CA GLU A 199 -2.72 -2.03 22.62
C GLU A 199 -2.82 -0.59 22.11
N LEU A 200 -3.55 -0.37 21.02
CA LEU A 200 -3.79 0.95 20.45
C LEU A 200 -4.50 1.88 21.44
N ILE A 201 -5.58 1.39 22.07
CA ILE A 201 -6.38 2.18 23.01
C ILE A 201 -5.57 2.57 24.24
N ASN A 202 -4.83 1.60 24.82
CA ASN A 202 -3.96 1.87 25.98
C ASN A 202 -2.91 2.94 25.66
N TYR A 203 -2.34 2.88 24.45
CA TYR A 203 -1.35 3.86 24.02
C TYR A 203 -1.96 5.26 23.83
N VAL A 204 -3.13 5.35 23.20
CA VAL A 204 -3.88 6.60 23.02
C VAL A 204 -4.24 7.23 24.38
N ASN A 205 -4.68 6.41 25.36
CA ASN A 205 -4.99 6.86 26.70
C ASN A 205 -3.73 7.35 27.46
N LYS A 206 -2.63 6.59 27.36
CA LYS A 206 -1.32 7.00 27.95
C LYS A 206 -0.86 8.37 27.42
N LEU A 207 -1.08 8.64 26.14
CA LEU A 207 -0.75 9.94 25.51
C LEU A 207 -1.79 11.04 25.81
N LYS A 208 -2.91 10.73 26.47
CA LYS A 208 -4.01 11.65 26.83
C LYS A 208 -4.64 12.34 25.60
N VAL A 209 -4.74 11.60 24.45
CA VAL A 209 -5.32 12.12 23.18
C VAL A 209 -6.63 11.44 22.79
N ASN A 210 -7.25 10.66 23.68
CA ASN A 210 -8.50 9.94 23.46
C ASN A 210 -9.66 10.83 22.98
N LYS A 211 -9.71 12.11 23.42
CA LYS A 211 -10.70 13.09 22.95
C LYS A 211 -10.43 13.64 21.54
N LYS A 212 -9.21 13.45 20.99
CA LYS A 212 -8.78 13.98 19.68
C LYS A 212 -8.54 12.91 18.62
N VAL A 213 -8.43 11.63 19.02
CA VAL A 213 -8.36 10.48 18.12
C VAL A 213 -9.76 9.90 17.91
N ARG A 214 -10.12 9.68 16.65
CA ARG A 214 -11.41 9.14 16.24
C ARG A 214 -11.19 7.92 15.36
N TYR A 215 -12.03 6.92 15.53
CA TYR A 215 -11.97 5.66 14.77
C TYR A 215 -13.14 5.57 13.82
N ILE A 216 -12.83 5.32 12.54
CA ILE A 216 -13.84 5.07 11.52
C ILE A 216 -13.88 3.55 11.30
N LYS A 217 -15.10 2.98 11.28
CA LYS A 217 -15.30 1.56 10.98
C LYS A 217 -14.68 1.22 9.61
N GLU A 218 -14.05 0.05 9.49
CA GLU A 218 -13.50 -0.45 8.24
C GLU A 218 -14.57 -0.46 7.13
N GLN A 219 -14.22 0.07 5.96
CA GLN A 219 -15.11 0.26 4.84
C GLN A 219 -14.51 -0.29 3.56
N LYS A 220 -15.34 -0.74 2.62
CA LYS A 220 -14.91 -1.22 1.29
C LYS A 220 -14.36 -0.09 0.42
N SER A 221 -14.83 1.13 0.59
CA SER A 221 -14.36 2.32 -0.13
C SER A 221 -14.12 3.44 0.86
N LEU A 222 -12.99 4.12 0.73
CA LEU A 222 -12.58 5.23 1.58
C LEU A 222 -12.80 6.60 0.92
N ILE A 223 -13.60 6.68 -0.15
CA ILE A 223 -13.83 7.94 -0.88
C ILE A 223 -14.40 9.04 0.02
N GLU A 224 -15.39 8.70 0.88
CA GLU A 224 -15.98 9.64 1.83
C GLU A 224 -14.95 10.12 2.87
N PHE A 225 -14.16 9.19 3.39
CA PHE A 225 -13.08 9.48 4.33
C PHE A 225 -12.04 10.43 3.74
N TYR A 226 -11.50 10.13 2.53
CA TYR A 226 -10.51 11.00 1.90
C TYR A 226 -11.05 12.38 1.56
N ASN A 227 -12.32 12.50 1.17
CA ASN A 227 -12.95 13.80 0.96
C ASN A 227 -13.14 14.59 2.25
N GLY A 228 -13.39 13.90 3.38
CA GLY A 228 -13.71 14.50 4.68
C GLY A 228 -12.53 15.11 5.41
N ILE A 229 -11.34 14.53 5.27
CA ILE A 229 -10.10 14.95 5.93
C ILE A 229 -9.44 16.14 5.20
N ASP A 230 -8.49 16.82 5.86
CA ASP A 230 -7.75 17.92 5.26
C ASP A 230 -6.44 17.44 4.61
N PHE A 231 -5.77 16.44 5.20
CA PHE A 231 -4.65 15.73 4.61
C PHE A 231 -4.50 14.33 5.21
N LEU A 232 -3.89 13.42 4.43
CA LEU A 232 -3.55 12.07 4.88
C LEU A 232 -2.14 12.06 5.48
N LEU A 233 -1.97 11.33 6.58
CA LEU A 233 -0.67 11.06 7.21
C LEU A 233 -0.32 9.58 7.09
N LEU A 234 0.85 9.27 6.52
CA LEU A 234 1.41 7.93 6.42
C LEU A 234 2.84 7.91 6.98
N THR A 235 3.08 7.11 8.01
CA THR A 235 4.35 7.05 8.74
C THR A 235 5.07 5.71 8.62
N SER A 236 4.73 4.93 7.61
CA SER A 236 5.21 3.56 7.45
C SER A 236 6.73 3.47 7.37
N HIS A 237 7.30 2.41 7.98
CA HIS A 237 8.71 2.05 7.81
C HIS A 237 8.97 1.49 6.41
N SER A 238 8.03 0.69 5.90
CA SER A 238 8.17 0.03 4.60
C SER A 238 6.82 -0.05 3.88
N GLU A 239 6.82 0.32 2.62
CA GLU A 239 5.73 0.18 1.65
C GLU A 239 6.33 -0.22 0.31
N SER A 240 5.55 -0.86 -0.55
CA SER A 240 5.97 -1.02 -1.94
C SER A 240 5.31 0.05 -2.82
N PHE A 241 4.00 -0.05 -3.00
CA PHE A 241 3.18 1.03 -3.57
C PHE A 241 2.03 1.31 -2.61
N PRO A 242 2.09 2.39 -1.82
CA PRO A 242 1.04 2.72 -0.86
C PRO A 242 -0.22 3.27 -1.56
N ASN A 243 -1.17 2.40 -1.88
CA ASN A 243 -2.41 2.76 -2.60
C ASN A 243 -3.17 3.91 -1.91
N VAL A 244 -3.16 3.96 -0.57
CA VAL A 244 -3.81 5.01 0.22
C VAL A 244 -3.34 6.42 -0.13
N ILE A 245 -2.07 6.59 -0.53
CA ILE A 245 -1.54 7.87 -1.03
C ILE A 245 -2.23 8.23 -2.35
N ALA A 246 -2.23 7.32 -3.32
CA ALA A 246 -2.81 7.57 -4.63
C ALA A 246 -4.33 7.80 -4.55
N GLU A 247 -5.04 7.04 -3.70
CA GLU A 247 -6.48 7.20 -3.45
C GLU A 247 -6.80 8.57 -2.83
N SER A 248 -6.03 8.99 -1.82
CA SER A 248 -6.16 10.31 -1.19
C SER A 248 -5.92 11.44 -2.19
N MET A 249 -4.83 11.36 -2.96
CA MET A 249 -4.47 12.35 -3.97
C MET A 249 -5.52 12.43 -5.09
N LEU A 250 -6.13 11.31 -5.51
CA LEU A 250 -7.26 11.30 -6.44
C LEU A 250 -8.49 12.05 -5.91
N CYS A 251 -8.71 12.03 -4.61
CA CYS A 251 -9.74 12.83 -3.95
C CYS A 251 -9.31 14.29 -3.74
N SER A 252 -8.20 14.73 -4.34
CA SER A 252 -7.61 16.06 -4.12
C SER A 252 -7.30 16.34 -2.65
N THR A 253 -6.92 15.32 -1.90
CA THR A 253 -6.52 15.42 -0.49
C THR A 253 -5.02 15.21 -0.39
N PRO A 254 -4.26 16.28 -0.04
CA PRO A 254 -2.81 16.22 0.06
C PRO A 254 -2.33 15.20 1.08
N VAL A 255 -1.08 14.81 0.95
CA VAL A 255 -0.48 13.75 1.77
C VAL A 255 0.80 14.25 2.43
N LEU A 256 0.99 13.88 3.70
CA LEU A 256 2.28 13.88 4.40
C LEU A 256 2.69 12.42 4.61
N SER A 257 3.81 11.98 4.03
CA SER A 257 4.25 10.58 4.09
C SER A 257 5.73 10.45 4.40
N SER A 258 6.11 9.37 5.09
CA SER A 258 7.49 8.90 5.08
C SER A 258 7.91 8.46 3.67
N ASP A 259 9.21 8.53 3.36
CA ASP A 259 9.77 8.03 2.10
C ASP A 259 9.87 6.48 2.12
N ALA A 260 8.72 5.80 2.16
CA ALA A 260 8.62 4.35 2.14
C ALA A 260 8.18 3.86 0.75
N GLY A 261 8.94 2.90 0.19
CA GLY A 261 8.68 2.36 -1.15
C GLY A 261 8.73 3.43 -2.23
N CYS A 262 7.66 3.59 -2.99
CA CYS A 262 7.54 4.63 -4.01
C CYS A 262 6.72 5.85 -3.57
N SER A 263 6.56 6.10 -2.24
CA SER A 263 5.80 7.24 -1.73
C SER A 263 6.26 8.57 -2.32
N LYS A 264 7.58 8.83 -2.35
CA LYS A 264 8.16 10.04 -2.95
C LYS A 264 7.81 10.19 -4.43
N LYS A 265 7.87 9.10 -5.19
CA LYS A 265 7.53 9.06 -6.61
C LYS A 265 6.05 9.38 -6.86
N ILE A 266 5.16 8.81 -6.03
CA ILE A 266 3.71 9.02 -6.14
C ILE A 266 3.37 10.48 -5.79
N ILE A 267 3.89 10.99 -4.68
CA ILE A 267 3.61 12.34 -4.18
C ILE A 267 4.23 13.39 -5.08
N ASN A 268 5.45 13.16 -5.56
CA ASN A 268 6.25 14.13 -6.30
C ASN A 268 6.33 15.46 -5.50
N ASN A 269 6.06 16.60 -6.14
CA ASN A 269 6.04 17.92 -5.49
C ASN A 269 4.63 18.36 -5.02
N PHE A 270 3.66 17.43 -4.98
CA PHE A 270 2.25 17.73 -4.70
C PHE A 270 1.77 17.24 -3.34
N GLY A 271 2.68 17.20 -2.37
CA GLY A 271 2.48 16.83 -0.99
C GLY A 271 3.79 16.98 -0.21
N PHE A 272 3.87 16.33 0.94
CA PHE A 272 5.03 16.40 1.82
C PHE A 272 5.62 15.01 2.02
N VAL A 273 6.95 14.91 1.90
CA VAL A 273 7.69 13.65 2.13
C VAL A 273 8.70 13.88 3.25
N MET A 274 8.69 12.99 4.23
CA MET A 274 9.64 12.96 5.34
C MET A 274 10.76 11.98 5.00
N ASP A 275 12.00 12.39 5.20
CA ASP A 275 13.22 11.57 5.05
C ASP A 275 13.34 10.49 6.13
N LYS A 276 12.87 10.79 7.34
CA LYS A 276 12.82 9.87 8.48
C LYS A 276 11.38 9.75 9.01
N ASN A 277 11.11 8.71 9.76
CA ASN A 277 9.78 8.43 10.32
C ASN A 277 9.82 8.21 11.85
N ASP A 278 10.82 8.77 12.53
CA ASP A 278 10.81 8.94 13.97
C ASP A 278 9.80 10.04 14.38
N HIS A 279 9.42 10.03 15.65
CA HIS A 279 8.36 10.92 16.14
C HIS A 279 8.75 12.42 16.11
N GLU A 280 10.04 12.78 16.19
CA GLU A 280 10.51 14.16 16.07
C GLU A 280 10.37 14.68 14.65
N THR A 281 10.81 13.90 13.67
CA THR A 281 10.67 14.22 12.24
C THR A 281 9.20 14.32 11.85
N ILE A 282 8.34 13.39 12.33
CA ILE A 282 6.90 13.45 12.10
C ILE A 282 6.30 14.71 12.70
N PHE A 283 6.63 15.05 13.96
CA PHE A 283 6.14 16.26 14.63
C PHE A 283 6.51 17.54 13.87
N LYS A 284 7.77 17.69 13.48
CA LYS A 284 8.27 18.85 12.71
C LYS A 284 7.53 19.00 11.37
N ASN A 285 7.35 17.91 10.65
CA ASN A 285 6.67 17.92 9.35
C ASN A 285 5.15 18.12 9.47
N LEU A 286 4.52 17.63 10.54
CA LEU A 286 3.12 17.97 10.86
C LEU A 286 2.97 19.48 11.06
N GLY A 287 3.86 20.12 11.83
CA GLY A 287 3.86 21.57 12.03
C GLY A 287 3.96 22.35 10.71
N LYS A 288 4.89 21.96 9.82
CA LYS A 288 5.04 22.56 8.49
C LYS A 288 3.78 22.39 7.64
N THR A 289 3.20 21.17 7.60
CA THR A 289 2.01 20.87 6.82
C THR A 289 0.81 21.69 7.30
N ILE A 290 0.60 21.78 8.62
CA ILE A 290 -0.47 22.59 9.23
C ILE A 290 -0.26 24.08 8.94
N SER A 291 0.97 24.59 9.02
CA SER A 291 1.29 25.96 8.69
C SER A 291 0.98 26.28 7.23
N THR A 292 1.37 25.41 6.29
CA THR A 292 1.03 25.56 4.86
C THR A 292 -0.48 25.52 4.64
N PHE A 293 -1.19 24.59 5.30
CA PHE A 293 -2.66 24.52 5.23
C PHE A 293 -3.34 25.80 5.72
N LYS A 294 -2.89 26.37 6.84
CA LYS A 294 -3.47 27.59 7.44
C LYS A 294 -3.11 28.86 6.66
N ASN A 295 -1.84 29.02 6.32
CA ASN A 295 -1.27 30.32 5.96
C ASN A 295 -1.02 30.46 4.44
N LYS A 296 -0.87 29.34 3.69
CA LYS A 296 -0.55 29.35 2.26
C LYS A 296 -1.67 28.78 1.41
N LYS A 297 -2.85 29.43 1.47
CA LYS A 297 -4.08 28.93 0.81
C LYS A 297 -3.96 28.73 -0.70
N LYS A 298 -3.22 29.58 -1.41
CA LYS A 298 -2.98 29.46 -2.87
C LYS A 298 -2.13 28.21 -3.17
N GLU A 299 -1.04 28.00 -2.43
CA GLU A 299 -0.18 26.83 -2.55
C GLU A 299 -0.94 25.54 -2.24
N TRP A 300 -1.72 25.51 -1.16
CA TRP A 300 -2.55 24.37 -0.79
C TRP A 300 -3.59 24.01 -1.87
N LYS A 301 -4.26 25.02 -2.45
CA LYS A 301 -5.22 24.82 -3.54
C LYS A 301 -4.55 24.26 -4.78
N SER A 302 -3.37 24.76 -5.14
CA SER A 302 -2.56 24.25 -6.25
C SER A 302 -2.15 22.79 -6.01
N MET A 303 -1.64 22.48 -4.81
CA MET A 303 -1.28 21.13 -4.41
C MET A 303 -2.45 20.16 -4.55
N LYS A 304 -3.63 20.51 -4.08
CA LYS A 304 -4.87 19.71 -4.21
C LYS A 304 -5.21 19.39 -5.67
N LYS A 305 -5.10 20.35 -6.57
CA LYS A 305 -5.39 20.16 -8.00
C LYS A 305 -4.35 19.26 -8.66
N ASN A 306 -3.08 19.56 -8.43
CA ASN A 306 -1.97 18.89 -9.10
C ASN A 306 -1.73 17.47 -8.56
N SER A 307 -1.99 17.21 -7.27
CA SER A 307 -1.93 15.85 -6.71
C SER A 307 -2.86 14.90 -7.45
N ARG A 308 -4.11 15.32 -7.74
CA ARG A 308 -5.04 14.52 -8.54
C ARG A 308 -4.55 14.28 -9.96
N LEU A 309 -4.03 15.31 -10.63
CA LEU A 309 -3.50 15.18 -11.99
C LEU A 309 -2.31 14.24 -12.06
N GLN A 310 -1.42 14.31 -11.07
CA GLN A 310 -0.26 13.41 -10.93
C GLN A 310 -0.70 11.94 -10.97
N ILE A 311 -1.70 11.57 -10.19
CA ILE A 311 -2.15 10.17 -10.13
C ILE A 311 -2.91 9.78 -11.39
N LYS A 312 -3.80 10.65 -11.89
CA LYS A 312 -4.58 10.37 -13.09
C LYS A 312 -3.69 10.11 -14.30
N ASN A 313 -2.62 10.90 -14.47
CA ASN A 313 -1.75 10.83 -15.63
C ASN A 313 -0.71 9.70 -15.51
N ASN A 314 -0.14 9.48 -14.32
CA ASN A 314 1.02 8.57 -14.16
C ASN A 314 0.67 7.22 -13.54
N PHE A 315 -0.39 7.14 -12.71
CA PHE A 315 -0.72 5.95 -11.92
C PHE A 315 -2.18 5.53 -12.11
N SER A 316 -2.75 5.68 -13.32
CA SER A 316 -4.09 5.20 -13.60
C SER A 316 -4.12 3.68 -13.76
N ILE A 317 -5.28 3.07 -13.49
CA ILE A 317 -5.49 1.63 -13.72
C ILE A 317 -5.29 1.25 -15.19
N THR A 318 -5.58 2.19 -16.12
CA THR A 318 -5.36 2.00 -17.56
C THR A 318 -3.86 1.91 -17.88
N ASN A 319 -3.05 2.83 -17.32
CA ASN A 319 -1.60 2.80 -17.51
C ASN A 319 -0.98 1.50 -16.96
N MET A 320 -1.44 1.06 -15.79
CA MET A 320 -1.01 -0.22 -15.23
C MET A 320 -1.39 -1.38 -16.15
N ALA A 321 -2.63 -1.45 -16.61
CA ALA A 321 -3.10 -2.53 -17.48
C ALA A 321 -2.31 -2.59 -18.80
N ASN A 322 -2.10 -1.44 -19.45
CA ASN A 322 -1.30 -1.35 -20.67
C ASN A 322 0.16 -1.80 -20.43
N SER A 323 0.75 -1.43 -19.28
CA SER A 323 2.09 -1.88 -18.92
C SER A 323 2.16 -3.40 -18.73
N TYR A 324 1.13 -4.03 -18.18
CA TYR A 324 1.03 -5.48 -18.11
C TYR A 324 0.91 -6.11 -19.49
N LEU A 325 0.00 -5.63 -20.33
CA LEU A 325 -0.21 -6.13 -21.69
C LEU A 325 1.10 -6.08 -22.49
N ASN A 326 1.80 -4.95 -22.48
CA ASN A 326 3.08 -4.79 -23.18
C ASN A 326 4.16 -5.77 -22.68
N ASN A 327 4.18 -6.07 -21.37
CA ASN A 327 5.13 -7.04 -20.83
C ASN A 327 4.76 -8.50 -21.07
N TRP A 328 3.49 -8.82 -21.28
CA TRP A 328 3.02 -10.18 -21.55
C TRP A 328 3.20 -10.55 -23.02
N ILE A 329 2.98 -9.60 -23.94
CA ILE A 329 2.99 -9.82 -25.38
C ILE A 329 4.43 -9.82 -25.92
N PHE A 330 5.27 -8.91 -25.45
CA PHE A 330 6.66 -8.72 -25.89
C PHE A 330 7.66 -9.13 -24.79
#